data_798ba54c70ff98dca386b97a4db305f9
#
_entry.id   798ba54c70ff98dca386b97a4db305f9
#
_cell.length_a   1.000
_cell.length_b   1.000
_cell.length_c   1.000
_cell.angle_alpha   90.00
_cell.angle_beta   90.00
_cell.angle_gamma   90.00
#
_symmetry.space_group_name_H-M   'P 1'
#
loop_
_entity.id
_entity.type
_entity.pdbx_description
1 polymer ?
#
loop_
_entity_poly.entity_id
_entity_poly.type
_entity_poly.pdbx_seq_one_letter_code
_entity_poly.pdbx_strand_id
1 'polypeptide(L)'
;DELASVVAAARRRALRDGDRHIDTAHLLHTLLESDPDVRAVFDGPQVARLLGYLVQRSIGYGLRWQIGVEDAGVVPGVPGTPGWSPVAARAMSQAYDRALQRGERSAHGVDLLEALVGATGSRAVEVLGTVGVDVGAVARRVARTGEGA
;
A
#
# COMPACT_ATOMS: atom_id res chain seq x y z
N ASP A 1 7.67 14.94 -5.76
CA ASP A 1 6.48 14.08 -5.78
C ASP A 1 6.46 13.18 -4.55
N GLU A 2 5.43 13.31 -3.76
CA GLU A 2 5.27 12.55 -2.52
C GLU A 2 5.30 11.03 -2.77
N LEU A 3 4.64 10.56 -3.81
CA LEU A 3 4.61 9.14 -4.12
C LEU A 3 5.95 8.62 -4.66
N ALA A 4 6.78 9.47 -5.24
CA ALA A 4 8.12 9.04 -5.66
C ALA A 4 8.96 8.55 -4.48
N SER A 5 8.88 9.23 -3.34
CA SER A 5 9.55 8.80 -2.11
C SER A 5 8.98 7.50 -1.58
N VAL A 6 7.66 7.34 -1.65
CA VAL A 6 6.98 6.10 -1.22
C VAL A 6 7.45 4.93 -2.09
N VAL A 7 7.49 5.13 -3.40
CA VAL A 7 7.94 4.09 -4.35
C VAL A 7 9.39 3.69 -4.07
N ALA A 8 10.27 4.67 -3.88
CA ALA A 8 11.68 4.38 -3.60
C ALA A 8 11.84 3.57 -2.30
N ALA A 9 11.11 3.93 -1.27
CA ALA A 9 11.16 3.21 0.01
C ALA A 9 10.56 1.81 -0.11
N ALA A 10 9.45 1.66 -0.84
CA ALA A 10 8.84 0.36 -1.06
C ALA A 10 9.76 -0.57 -1.86
N ARG A 11 10.48 -0.02 -2.85
CA ARG A 11 11.45 -0.80 -3.63
C ARG A 11 12.61 -1.28 -2.75
N ARG A 12 13.14 -0.41 -1.90
CA ARG A 12 14.20 -0.80 -0.96
C ARG A 12 13.72 -1.91 -0.01
N ARG A 13 12.48 -1.82 0.44
CA ARG A 13 11.89 -2.84 1.31
C ARG A 13 11.76 -4.18 0.58
N ALA A 14 11.28 -4.17 -0.65
CA ALA A 14 11.17 -5.40 -1.44
C ALA A 14 12.54 -6.04 -1.66
N LEU A 15 13.55 -5.24 -1.98
CA LEU A 15 14.93 -5.74 -2.13
C LEU A 15 15.45 -6.36 -0.85
N ARG A 16 15.28 -5.69 0.29
CA ARG A 16 15.76 -6.17 1.58
C ARG A 16 15.09 -7.47 1.98
N ASP A 17 13.81 -7.60 1.67
CA ASP A 17 13.03 -8.78 2.02
C ASP A 17 13.26 -9.95 1.05
N GLY A 18 14.01 -9.72 -0.03
CA GLY A 18 14.24 -10.76 -1.04
C GLY A 18 13.04 -10.99 -1.95
N ASP A 19 12.11 -10.05 -2.02
CA ASP A 19 10.92 -10.17 -2.86
C ASP A 19 11.25 -9.78 -4.30
N ARG A 20 10.60 -10.46 -5.25
CA ARG A 20 10.83 -10.24 -6.68
C ARG A 20 10.21 -8.96 -7.20
N HIS A 21 9.22 -8.43 -6.49
CA HIS A 21 8.46 -7.30 -6.98
C HIS A 21 7.90 -6.50 -5.81
N ILE A 22 7.52 -5.27 -6.11
CA ILE A 22 6.83 -4.39 -5.17
C ILE A 22 5.35 -4.78 -5.20
N ASP A 23 4.79 -5.13 -4.05
CA ASP A 23 3.39 -5.48 -3.93
C ASP A 23 2.63 -4.44 -3.09
N THR A 24 1.31 -4.63 -2.96
CA THR A 24 0.49 -3.68 -2.21
C THR A 24 0.83 -3.64 -0.72
N ALA A 25 1.36 -4.74 -0.16
CA ALA A 25 1.79 -4.76 1.24
C ALA A 25 3.03 -3.90 1.46
N HIS A 26 3.99 -3.90 0.52
CA HIS A 26 5.14 -3.01 0.60
C HIS A 26 4.70 -1.54 0.58
N LEU A 27 3.74 -1.21 -0.27
CA LEU A 27 3.22 0.16 -0.37
C LEU A 27 2.49 0.56 0.92
N LEU A 28 1.62 -0.30 1.43
CA LEU A 28 0.91 -0.02 2.68
C LEU A 28 1.88 0.17 3.85
N HIS A 29 2.87 -0.71 3.97
CA HIS A 29 3.88 -0.63 5.03
C HIS A 29 4.62 0.71 4.99
N THR A 30 5.04 1.12 3.80
CA THR A 30 5.77 2.37 3.61
C THR A 30 4.90 3.57 3.97
N LEU A 31 3.63 3.56 3.54
CA LEU A 31 2.70 4.64 3.88
C LEU A 31 2.49 4.75 5.39
N LEU A 32 2.32 3.64 6.07
CA LEU A 32 2.10 3.64 7.51
C LEU A 32 3.32 4.15 8.29
N GLU A 33 4.53 3.90 7.78
CA GLU A 33 5.75 4.37 8.44
C GLU A 33 6.03 5.83 8.20
N SER A 34 5.73 6.35 7.01
CA SER A 34 6.26 7.64 6.57
C SER A 34 5.22 8.74 6.42
N ASP A 35 3.93 8.41 6.37
CA ASP A 35 2.90 9.40 6.02
C ASP A 35 1.94 9.62 7.20
N PRO A 36 2.04 10.79 7.87
CA PRO A 36 1.14 11.09 9.00
C PRO A 36 -0.33 11.17 8.61
N ASP A 37 -0.64 11.62 7.39
CA ASP A 37 -2.03 11.71 6.92
C ASP A 37 -2.64 10.33 6.73
N VAL A 38 -1.83 9.37 6.26
CA VAL A 38 -2.28 7.98 6.16
C VAL A 38 -2.51 7.40 7.55
N ARG A 39 -1.58 7.60 8.48
CA ARG A 39 -1.75 7.12 9.87
C ARG A 39 -2.99 7.70 10.52
N ALA A 40 -3.33 8.94 10.21
CA ALA A 40 -4.49 9.61 10.79
C ALA A 40 -5.83 8.99 10.38
N VAL A 41 -5.85 8.18 9.32
CA VAL A 41 -7.06 7.46 8.90
C VAL A 41 -7.37 6.31 9.86
N PHE A 42 -6.35 5.79 10.55
CA PHE A 42 -6.47 4.70 11.52
C PHE A 42 -6.35 5.25 12.94
N ASP A 43 -6.79 4.47 13.93
CA ASP A 43 -6.44 4.83 15.31
C ASP A 43 -5.03 4.33 15.65
N GLY A 44 -4.45 4.86 16.75
CA GLY A 44 -3.09 4.51 17.16
C GLY A 44 -2.88 3.00 17.38
N PRO A 45 -3.78 2.32 18.11
CA PRO A 45 -3.66 0.85 18.28
C PRO A 45 -3.72 0.09 16.97
N GLN A 46 -4.53 0.52 16.00
CA GLN A 46 -4.57 -0.10 14.67
C GLN A 46 -3.25 0.05 13.94
N VAL A 47 -2.66 1.25 13.96
CA VAL A 47 -1.36 1.48 13.32
C VAL A 47 -0.30 0.57 13.93
N ALA A 48 -0.26 0.46 15.25
CA ALA A 48 0.71 -0.39 15.94
C ALA A 48 0.55 -1.87 15.53
N ARG A 49 -0.69 -2.36 15.47
CA ARG A 49 -0.94 -3.75 15.06
C ARG A 49 -0.57 -4.01 13.61
N LEU A 50 -0.89 -3.07 12.73
CA LEU A 50 -0.56 -3.18 11.31
C LEU A 50 0.95 -3.22 11.11
N LEU A 51 1.68 -2.29 11.73
CA LEU A 51 3.13 -2.26 11.60
C LEU A 51 3.78 -3.50 12.20
N GLY A 52 3.29 -3.97 13.34
CA GLY A 52 3.81 -5.19 13.95
C GLY A 52 3.62 -6.41 13.05
N TYR A 53 2.45 -6.56 12.45
CA TYR A 53 2.17 -7.66 11.53
C TYR A 53 3.06 -7.59 10.28
N LEU A 54 3.20 -6.39 9.70
CA LEU A 54 4.00 -6.19 8.50
C LEU A 54 5.48 -6.46 8.75
N VAL A 55 6.00 -6.05 9.92
CA VAL A 55 7.38 -6.32 10.29
C VAL A 55 7.60 -7.84 10.44
N GLN A 56 6.68 -8.55 11.06
CA GLN A 56 6.79 -10.01 11.19
C GLN A 56 6.82 -10.70 9.83
N ARG A 57 6.02 -10.22 8.88
CA ARG A 57 6.06 -10.74 7.51
C ARG A 57 7.40 -10.50 6.86
N SER A 58 7.92 -9.31 7.03
CA SER A 58 9.19 -8.89 6.44
C SER A 58 10.35 -9.78 6.85
N ILE A 59 10.34 -10.26 8.09
CA ILE A 59 11.42 -11.10 8.61
C ILE A 59 11.11 -12.61 8.52
N GLY A 60 10.03 -12.97 7.85
CA GLY A 60 9.80 -14.34 7.42
C GLY A 60 9.36 -15.33 8.50
N TYR A 61 8.60 -14.91 9.48
CA TYR A 61 8.14 -15.78 10.57
C TYR A 61 7.05 -16.80 10.16
N GLY A 62 7.18 -17.37 8.96
CA GLY A 62 6.25 -18.39 8.50
C GLY A 62 4.90 -17.88 8.07
N LEU A 63 4.70 -16.59 8.04
CA LEU A 63 3.47 -15.98 7.57
C LEU A 63 3.38 -16.10 6.05
N ARG A 64 2.28 -16.64 5.56
CA ARG A 64 2.07 -16.83 4.12
C ARG A 64 0.84 -16.07 3.68
N TRP A 65 0.86 -15.61 2.43
CA TRP A 65 -0.30 -14.95 1.85
C TRP A 65 -1.38 -15.98 1.56
N GLN A 66 -2.61 -15.68 1.98
CA GLN A 66 -3.78 -16.49 1.66
C GLN A 66 -4.12 -16.34 0.18
N ILE A 67 -3.89 -15.16 -0.37
CA ILE A 67 -4.19 -14.80 -1.75
C ILE A 67 -2.88 -14.67 -2.50
N GLY A 68 -2.59 -15.61 -3.42
CA GLY A 68 -1.34 -15.61 -4.17
C GLY A 68 -1.39 -14.89 -5.51
N VAL A 69 -2.57 -14.43 -5.92
CA VAL A 69 -2.76 -13.90 -7.28
C VAL A 69 -2.06 -12.57 -7.53
N GLU A 70 -1.69 -11.85 -6.49
CA GLU A 70 -1.00 -10.56 -6.64
C GLU A 70 0.38 -10.72 -7.28
N ASP A 71 0.99 -11.89 -7.13
CA ASP A 71 2.32 -12.19 -7.67
C ASP A 71 2.28 -12.55 -9.16
N ALA A 72 1.12 -12.91 -9.71
CA ALA A 72 1.00 -13.37 -11.07
C ALA A 72 1.16 -12.23 -12.06
N GLY A 73 1.94 -12.44 -13.12
CA GLY A 73 2.08 -11.46 -14.18
C GLY A 73 2.83 -10.19 -13.79
N VAL A 74 3.91 -10.33 -13.05
CA VAL A 74 4.73 -9.19 -12.59
C VAL A 74 5.08 -8.25 -13.73
N VAL A 75 4.84 -6.95 -13.51
CA VAL A 75 5.24 -5.90 -14.46
C VAL A 75 6.75 -5.71 -14.34
N PRO A 76 7.52 -5.85 -15.44
CA PRO A 76 8.98 -5.74 -15.37
C PRO A 76 9.42 -4.35 -14.92
N GLY A 77 10.46 -4.32 -14.09
CA GLY A 77 11.14 -3.10 -13.70
C GLY A 77 12.48 -2.95 -14.41
N VAL A 78 13.31 -2.07 -13.92
CA VAL A 78 14.68 -1.91 -14.40
C VAL A 78 15.48 -3.16 -14.01
N PRO A 79 16.35 -3.69 -14.91
CA PRO A 79 17.18 -4.84 -14.57
C PRO A 79 17.92 -4.65 -13.24
N GLY A 80 17.85 -5.66 -12.37
CA GLY A 80 18.47 -5.63 -11.05
C GLY A 80 17.62 -5.01 -9.96
N THR A 81 16.42 -4.50 -10.28
CA THR A 81 15.48 -3.97 -9.30
C THR A 81 14.15 -4.73 -9.36
N PRO A 82 13.40 -4.77 -8.25
CA PRO A 82 12.09 -5.41 -8.28
C PRO A 82 11.14 -4.71 -9.25
N GLY A 83 10.39 -5.51 -9.99
CA GLY A 83 9.27 -5.01 -10.79
C GLY A 83 8.06 -4.75 -9.88
N TRP A 84 6.90 -4.63 -10.49
CA TRP A 84 5.65 -4.35 -9.78
C TRP A 84 4.70 -5.54 -9.91
N SER A 85 3.98 -5.85 -8.85
CA SER A 85 2.82 -6.72 -9.01
C SER A 85 1.77 -5.96 -9.85
N PRO A 86 0.95 -6.65 -10.64
CA PRO A 86 -0.09 -5.96 -11.44
C PRO A 86 -1.05 -5.16 -10.57
N VAL A 87 -1.39 -5.66 -9.39
CA VAL A 87 -2.31 -4.98 -8.48
C VAL A 87 -1.67 -3.70 -7.94
N ALA A 88 -0.39 -3.75 -7.56
CA ALA A 88 0.33 -2.57 -7.08
C ALA A 88 0.48 -1.52 -8.20
N ALA A 89 0.81 -1.94 -9.41
CA ALA A 89 0.91 -1.03 -10.55
C ALA A 89 -0.42 -0.32 -10.82
N ARG A 90 -1.51 -1.08 -10.76
CA ARG A 90 -2.86 -0.51 -10.95
C ARG A 90 -3.21 0.48 -9.84
N ALA A 91 -2.86 0.17 -8.59
CA ALA A 91 -3.11 1.07 -7.47
C ALA A 91 -2.37 2.39 -7.63
N MET A 92 -1.12 2.35 -8.09
CA MET A 92 -0.35 3.57 -8.38
C MET A 92 -1.03 4.41 -9.47
N SER A 93 -1.46 3.76 -10.54
CA SER A 93 -2.15 4.43 -11.63
C SER A 93 -3.43 5.11 -11.15
N GLN A 94 -4.21 4.42 -10.33
CA GLN A 94 -5.45 4.97 -9.76
C GLN A 94 -5.17 6.15 -8.82
N ALA A 95 -4.08 6.11 -8.07
CA ALA A 95 -3.71 7.22 -7.19
C ALA A 95 -3.47 8.50 -7.99
N TYR A 96 -2.74 8.40 -9.11
CA TYR A 96 -2.51 9.54 -9.98
C TYR A 96 -3.80 10.02 -10.64
N ASP A 97 -4.67 9.11 -11.06
CA ASP A 97 -5.96 9.46 -11.65
C ASP A 97 -6.82 10.27 -10.66
N ARG A 98 -6.83 9.89 -9.39
CA ARG A 98 -7.58 10.63 -8.36
C ARG A 98 -7.05 12.05 -8.20
N ALA A 99 -5.74 12.22 -8.19
CA ALA A 99 -5.13 13.54 -8.12
C ALA A 99 -5.51 14.41 -9.31
N LEU A 100 -5.46 13.85 -10.51
CA LEU A 100 -5.85 14.55 -11.73
C LEU A 100 -7.32 14.96 -11.71
N GLN A 101 -8.20 14.10 -11.18
CA GLN A 101 -9.62 14.43 -11.06
C GLN A 101 -9.87 15.62 -10.14
N ARG A 102 -9.00 15.83 -9.15
CA ARG A 102 -9.08 17.01 -8.28
C ARG A 102 -8.38 18.23 -8.88
N GLY A 103 -7.76 18.10 -10.05
CA GLY A 103 -6.99 19.17 -10.67
C GLY A 103 -5.59 19.35 -10.11
N GLU A 104 -5.08 18.35 -9.41
CA GLU A 104 -3.73 18.39 -8.83
C GLU A 104 -2.74 17.67 -9.74
N ARG A 105 -1.49 18.14 -9.73
CA ARG A 105 -0.41 17.53 -10.52
C ARG A 105 0.29 16.40 -9.81
N SER A 106 0.21 16.38 -8.47
CA SER A 106 0.88 15.39 -7.63
C SER A 106 -0.16 14.60 -6.86
N ALA A 107 0.04 13.30 -6.76
CA ALA A 107 -0.77 12.44 -5.91
C ALA A 107 -0.20 12.41 -4.51
N HIS A 108 -1.07 12.24 -3.53
CA HIS A 108 -0.71 12.14 -2.12
C HIS A 108 -0.78 10.68 -1.64
N GLY A 109 -0.16 10.40 -0.49
CA GLY A 109 -0.23 9.07 0.11
C GLY A 109 -1.64 8.59 0.36
N VAL A 110 -2.54 9.50 0.72
CA VAL A 110 -3.96 9.17 0.94
C VAL A 110 -4.63 8.70 -0.36
N ASP A 111 -4.24 9.25 -1.51
CA ASP A 111 -4.74 8.78 -2.81
C ASP A 111 -4.35 7.33 -3.04
N LEU A 112 -3.12 6.98 -2.72
CA LEU A 112 -2.65 5.60 -2.84
C LEU A 112 -3.36 4.69 -1.84
N LEU A 113 -3.54 5.13 -0.60
CA LEU A 113 -4.27 4.34 0.38
C LEU A 113 -5.68 4.03 -0.10
N GLU A 114 -6.37 5.02 -0.68
CA GLU A 114 -7.72 4.81 -1.21
C GLU A 114 -7.72 3.74 -2.31
N ALA A 115 -6.73 3.76 -3.20
CA ALA A 115 -6.60 2.75 -4.24
C ALA A 115 -6.31 1.37 -3.64
N LEU A 116 -5.48 1.30 -2.60
CA LEU A 116 -5.14 0.04 -1.95
C LEU A 116 -6.34 -0.60 -1.27
N VAL A 117 -7.13 0.18 -0.52
CA VAL A 117 -8.30 -0.37 0.17
C VAL A 117 -9.42 -0.75 -0.79
N GLY A 118 -9.43 -0.16 -1.98
CA GLY A 118 -10.38 -0.53 -3.03
C GLY A 118 -9.96 -1.74 -3.85
N ALA A 119 -8.73 -2.21 -3.69
CA ALA A 119 -8.21 -3.35 -4.45
C ALA A 119 -8.56 -4.66 -3.74
N THR A 120 -9.79 -5.13 -3.95
CA THR A 120 -10.28 -6.36 -3.35
C THR A 120 -9.36 -7.53 -3.71
N GLY A 121 -9.00 -8.33 -2.72
CA GLY A 121 -8.11 -9.46 -2.93
C GLY A 121 -6.63 -9.11 -2.94
N SER A 122 -6.27 -7.85 -2.70
CA SER A 122 -4.87 -7.45 -2.61
C SER A 122 -4.25 -7.89 -1.28
N ARG A 123 -2.92 -7.95 -1.24
CA ARG A 123 -2.20 -8.22 0.01
C ARG A 123 -2.43 -7.14 1.05
N ALA A 124 -2.55 -5.88 0.63
CA ALA A 124 -2.87 -4.78 1.54
C ALA A 124 -4.21 -5.02 2.25
N VAL A 125 -5.24 -5.40 1.50
CA VAL A 125 -6.56 -5.70 2.08
C VAL A 125 -6.48 -6.92 2.99
N GLU A 126 -5.71 -7.94 2.62
CA GLU A 126 -5.51 -9.11 3.47
C GLU A 126 -4.85 -8.73 4.81
N VAL A 127 -3.86 -7.85 4.78
CA VAL A 127 -3.19 -7.35 6.01
C VAL A 127 -4.21 -6.66 6.92
N LEU A 128 -5.00 -5.75 6.35
CA LEU A 128 -6.02 -5.02 7.11
C LEU A 128 -7.00 -5.97 7.78
N GLY A 129 -7.51 -6.95 7.01
CA GLY A 129 -8.45 -7.93 7.54
C GLY A 129 -7.85 -8.82 8.61
N THR A 130 -6.59 -9.23 8.44
CA THR A 130 -5.91 -10.12 9.39
C THR A 130 -5.77 -9.47 10.77
N VAL A 131 -5.51 -8.17 10.82
CA VAL A 131 -5.38 -7.47 12.10
C VAL A 131 -6.72 -6.90 12.60
N GLY A 132 -7.81 -7.23 11.94
CA GLY A 132 -9.15 -6.85 12.40
C GLY A 132 -9.57 -5.44 12.06
N VAL A 133 -8.99 -4.84 11.03
CA VAL A 133 -9.38 -3.50 10.57
C VAL A 133 -10.55 -3.63 9.60
N ASP A 134 -11.59 -2.84 9.82
CA ASP A 134 -12.75 -2.78 8.91
C ASP A 134 -12.36 -1.95 7.67
N VAL A 135 -12.13 -2.64 6.55
CA VAL A 135 -11.71 -2.03 5.29
C VAL A 135 -12.75 -1.03 4.79
N GLY A 136 -14.04 -1.36 4.94
CA GLY A 136 -15.12 -0.44 4.55
C GLY A 136 -15.09 0.87 5.34
N ALA A 137 -14.80 0.79 6.64
CA ALA A 137 -14.69 1.98 7.47
C ALA A 137 -13.49 2.83 7.05
N VAL A 138 -12.37 2.20 6.72
CA VAL A 138 -11.19 2.92 6.23
C VAL A 138 -11.51 3.62 4.92
N ALA A 139 -12.15 2.92 4.00
CA ALA A 139 -12.53 3.49 2.70
C ALA A 139 -13.41 4.74 2.88
N ARG A 140 -14.37 4.69 3.82
CA ARG A 140 -15.24 5.84 4.09
C ARG A 140 -14.46 7.01 4.69
N ARG A 141 -13.52 6.76 5.58
CA ARG A 141 -12.67 7.82 6.17
C ARG A 141 -11.78 8.48 5.14
N VAL A 142 -11.21 7.69 4.25
CA VAL A 142 -10.36 8.21 3.16
C VAL A 142 -11.17 9.07 2.22
N ALA A 143 -12.38 8.64 1.86
CA ALA A 143 -13.26 9.40 0.99
C ALA A 143 -13.60 10.77 1.59
N ARG A 144 -13.88 10.81 2.91
CA ARG A 144 -14.15 12.08 3.61
C ARG A 144 -12.93 13.00 3.62
N THR A 145 -11.74 12.44 3.78
CA THR A 145 -10.50 13.21 3.77
C THR A 145 -10.31 13.91 2.44
N GLY A 146 -10.56 13.19 1.33
CA GLY A 146 -10.46 13.76 -0.01
C GLY A 146 -11.50 14.85 -0.28
N GLU A 147 -12.69 14.71 0.28
CA GLU A 147 -13.77 15.70 0.10
C GLU A 147 -13.58 16.95 0.94
N GLY A 148 -12.93 16.81 2.09
CA GLY A 148 -12.73 17.92 3.03
C GLY A 148 -11.59 18.85 2.68
N ALA A 149 -10.89 18.59 1.61
CA ALA A 149 -9.72 19.38 1.21
C ALA A 149 -10.12 20.69 0.55
#